data_e01f5e237cd23bd2e9bc7cf87575abdf
#
_entry.id   e01f5e237cd23bd2e9bc7cf87575abdf
#
_cell.length_a   1.000
_cell.length_b   1.000
_cell.length_c   1.000
_cell.angle_alpha   90.00
_cell.angle_beta   90.00
_cell.angle_gamma   90.00
#
_symmetry.space_group_name_H-M   'P 1'
#
loop_
_entity.id
_entity.type
_entity.pdbx_description
1 polymer ?
#
loop_
_entity_poly.entity_id
_entity_poly.type
_entity_poly.pdbx_seq_one_letter_code
_entity_poly.pdbx_strand_id
1 'polypeptide(L)'
;MPLKLVQDDRPLSLMALSMGADPEEPGGRRRAPVGPLHFRFRLSARVFDCRFEEVDDTAVLTVACPLGRLPPERTAAQRHAQAMRIVDAAQADGMRIRLRHGGVVVFSHKRYPPAPVSAQRLVADLTTAVLPAMPWIALLQDYLDPSPY
;
A
#
# COMPACT_ATOMS: atom_id res chain seq x y z
N MET A 1 -5.01 13.73 -8.89
CA MET A 1 -3.69 13.95 -8.28
C MET A 1 -2.67 13.08 -8.99
N PRO A 2 -1.54 13.63 -9.40
CA PRO A 2 -0.51 12.79 -10.01
C PRO A 2 0.12 11.88 -8.94
N LEU A 3 0.12 10.57 -9.20
CA LEU A 3 0.88 9.59 -8.44
C LEU A 3 2.37 9.78 -8.77
N LYS A 4 3.15 10.21 -7.78
CA LYS A 4 4.62 10.16 -7.88
C LYS A 4 5.09 8.84 -7.32
N LEU A 5 5.54 7.96 -8.19
CA LEU A 5 6.21 6.72 -7.84
C LEU A 5 7.69 7.03 -7.56
N VAL A 6 8.17 6.63 -6.41
CA VAL A 6 9.56 6.84 -5.98
C VAL A 6 10.17 5.48 -5.64
N GLN A 7 11.23 5.11 -6.32
CA GLN A 7 12.07 3.95 -5.99
C GLN A 7 13.40 4.46 -5.46
N ASP A 8 13.77 4.09 -4.23
CA ASP A 8 15.03 4.47 -3.59
C ASP A 8 15.38 5.97 -3.78
N ASP A 9 14.43 6.86 -3.47
CA ASP A 9 14.50 8.31 -3.66
C ASP A 9 14.66 8.79 -5.13
N ARG A 10 14.58 7.90 -6.10
CA ARG A 10 14.54 8.25 -7.53
C ARG A 10 13.11 8.15 -8.06
N PRO A 11 12.63 9.14 -8.81
CA PRO A 11 11.32 9.04 -9.44
C PRO A 11 11.31 7.88 -10.44
N LEU A 12 10.42 6.91 -10.23
CA LEU A 12 10.12 5.91 -11.26
C LEU A 12 9.36 6.58 -12.38
N SER A 13 9.93 6.59 -13.56
CA SER A 13 9.14 6.93 -14.73
C SER A 13 8.19 5.78 -15.04
N LEU A 14 6.96 6.10 -15.43
CA LEU A 14 6.01 5.10 -15.96
C LEU A 14 6.61 4.30 -17.13
N MET A 15 7.61 4.86 -17.83
CA MET A 15 8.39 4.17 -18.85
C MET A 15 9.22 3.02 -18.28
N ALA A 16 9.80 3.15 -17.09
CA ALA A 16 10.56 2.06 -16.47
C ALA A 16 9.67 0.87 -16.10
N LEU A 17 8.42 1.12 -15.75
CA LEU A 17 7.42 0.09 -15.51
C LEU A 17 6.85 -0.50 -16.81
N SER A 18 6.81 0.27 -17.89
CA SER A 18 6.27 -0.18 -19.18
C SER A 18 7.26 -0.96 -20.02
N MET A 19 8.56 -0.85 -19.82
CA MET A 19 9.58 -1.60 -20.54
C MET A 19 9.54 -3.12 -20.27
N GLY A 20 8.75 -3.56 -19.33
CA GLY A 20 8.53 -4.97 -19.06
C GLY A 20 7.18 -5.51 -19.55
N ALA A 21 6.35 -4.74 -20.21
CA ALA A 21 4.93 -5.06 -20.36
C ALA A 21 4.39 -4.90 -21.79
N ASP A 22 5.01 -5.48 -22.77
CA ASP A 22 4.33 -5.71 -24.03
C ASP A 22 3.79 -7.15 -24.06
N PRO A 23 2.47 -7.36 -23.82
CA PRO A 23 1.90 -8.70 -23.75
C PRO A 23 1.71 -9.34 -25.12
N GLU A 24 1.99 -8.66 -26.22
CA GLU A 24 1.74 -9.10 -27.58
C GLU A 24 3.02 -9.16 -28.44
N GLU A 25 4.09 -9.77 -27.95
CA GLU A 25 5.10 -10.25 -28.90
C GLU A 25 4.61 -11.55 -29.56
N PRO A 26 4.40 -11.51 -30.89
CA PRO A 26 4.11 -12.73 -31.62
C PRO A 26 5.36 -13.59 -31.68
N GLY A 27 5.46 -14.63 -30.85
CA GLY A 27 6.61 -15.52 -30.87
C GLY A 27 6.73 -16.53 -29.73
N GLY A 28 5.78 -16.56 -28.79
CA GLY A 28 5.68 -17.62 -27.78
C GLY A 28 6.83 -17.71 -26.79
N ARG A 29 7.64 -16.68 -26.66
CA ARG A 29 8.62 -16.60 -25.56
C ARG A 29 7.89 -16.23 -24.29
N ARG A 30 7.86 -17.15 -23.32
CA ARG A 30 7.47 -16.82 -21.95
C ARG A 30 8.34 -15.66 -21.49
N ARG A 31 7.68 -14.54 -21.14
CA ARG A 31 8.34 -13.42 -20.52
C ARG A 31 9.00 -13.90 -19.22
N ALA A 32 10.23 -13.49 -18.98
CA ALA A 32 10.88 -13.73 -17.70
C ALA A 32 10.05 -13.11 -16.57
N PRO A 33 9.87 -13.83 -15.43
CA PRO A 33 9.17 -13.25 -14.28
C PRO A 33 9.87 -11.95 -13.86
N VAL A 34 9.07 -10.94 -13.52
CA VAL A 34 9.60 -9.69 -12.96
C VAL A 34 10.13 -10.01 -11.56
N GLY A 35 11.42 -9.76 -11.34
CA GLY A 35 12.05 -9.89 -10.03
C GLY A 35 11.39 -8.98 -9.01
N PRO A 36 11.71 -9.14 -7.70
CA PRO A 36 11.13 -8.32 -6.66
C PRO A 36 11.30 -6.83 -6.97
N LEU A 37 10.18 -6.12 -7.08
CA LEU A 37 10.13 -4.69 -7.28
C LEU A 37 9.68 -4.03 -5.98
N HIS A 38 10.53 -3.18 -5.44
CA HIS A 38 10.20 -2.37 -4.26
C HIS A 38 10.12 -0.92 -4.69
N PHE A 39 8.99 -0.29 -4.40
CA PHE A 39 8.77 1.10 -4.74
C PHE A 39 7.87 1.78 -3.72
N ARG A 40 7.89 3.10 -3.71
CA ARG A 40 7.05 3.93 -2.86
C ARG A 40 6.26 4.92 -3.70
N PHE A 41 5.07 5.25 -3.25
CA PHE A 41 4.32 6.36 -3.79
C PHE A 41 3.73 7.21 -2.68
N ARG A 42 3.44 8.45 -3.00
CA ARG A 42 2.84 9.39 -2.07
C ARG A 42 1.42 9.73 -2.50
N LEU A 43 0.51 9.65 -1.55
CA LEU A 43 -0.88 10.04 -1.73
C LEU A 43 -1.34 10.78 -0.46
N SER A 44 -1.88 12.00 -0.61
CA SER A 44 -2.37 12.82 0.50
C SER A 44 -1.38 12.90 1.67
N ALA A 45 -0.13 13.29 1.39
CA ALA A 45 0.98 13.40 2.34
C ALA A 45 1.39 12.09 3.03
N ARG A 46 0.82 10.95 2.66
CA ARG A 46 1.19 9.62 3.15
C ARG A 46 2.06 8.89 2.15
N VAL A 47 3.06 8.19 2.65
CA VAL A 47 3.95 7.35 1.85
C VAL A 47 3.51 5.90 1.99
N PHE A 48 3.21 5.28 0.86
CA PHE A 48 2.87 3.87 0.75
C PHE A 48 4.07 3.11 0.24
N ASP A 49 4.44 2.09 0.98
CA ASP A 49 5.52 1.18 0.62
C ASP A 49 4.93 -0.02 -0.11
N CYS A 50 5.43 -0.31 -1.29
CA CYS A 50 4.90 -1.35 -2.15
C CYS A 50 5.98 -2.35 -2.52
N ARG A 51 5.62 -3.62 -2.46
CA ARG A 51 6.43 -4.73 -2.95
C ARG A 51 5.62 -5.54 -3.94
N PHE A 52 6.19 -5.73 -5.11
CA PHE A 52 5.62 -6.56 -6.16
C PHE A 52 6.60 -7.66 -6.55
N GLU A 53 6.09 -8.86 -6.71
CA GLU A 53 6.88 -10.03 -7.08
C GLU A 53 6.05 -10.95 -7.96
N GLU A 54 6.64 -11.44 -9.04
CA GLU A 54 6.09 -12.54 -9.84
C GLU A 54 6.94 -13.79 -9.59
N VAL A 55 6.29 -14.87 -9.16
CA VAL A 55 6.91 -16.18 -8.98
C VAL A 55 6.08 -17.19 -9.76
N ASP A 56 6.69 -17.80 -10.77
CA ASP A 56 6.02 -18.67 -11.73
C ASP A 56 4.86 -17.91 -12.41
N ASP A 57 3.64 -18.42 -12.34
CA ASP A 57 2.45 -17.78 -12.90
C ASP A 57 1.65 -16.97 -11.85
N THR A 58 2.25 -16.73 -10.70
CA THR A 58 1.61 -16.02 -9.58
C THR A 58 2.27 -14.67 -9.35
N ALA A 59 1.47 -13.63 -9.26
CA ALA A 59 1.93 -12.30 -8.88
C ALA A 59 1.38 -11.91 -7.50
N VAL A 60 2.20 -11.25 -6.70
CA VAL A 60 1.85 -10.75 -5.37
C VAL A 60 2.20 -9.28 -5.28
N LEU A 61 1.22 -8.46 -4.95
CA LEU A 61 1.40 -7.05 -4.65
C LEU A 61 1.07 -6.81 -3.17
N THR A 62 2.03 -6.31 -2.43
CA THR A 62 1.86 -5.90 -1.03
C THR A 62 1.98 -4.39 -0.93
N VAL A 63 1.01 -3.77 -0.29
CA VAL A 63 0.99 -2.31 -0.03
C VAL A 63 0.92 -2.11 1.48
N ALA A 64 1.76 -1.25 2.02
CA ALA A 64 1.76 -0.93 3.44
C ALA A 64 1.98 0.57 3.68
N CYS A 65 1.35 1.09 4.71
CA CYS A 65 1.53 2.47 5.15
C CYS A 65 1.40 2.54 6.67
N PRO A 66 2.44 2.97 7.40
CA PRO A 66 2.30 3.29 8.81
C PRO A 66 1.45 4.55 8.96
N LEU A 67 0.42 4.49 9.78
CA LEU A 67 -0.54 5.59 9.95
C LEU A 67 -0.19 6.48 11.13
N GLY A 68 0.46 5.93 12.14
CA GLY A 68 0.81 6.62 13.38
C GLY A 68 0.83 5.65 14.55
N ARG A 69 0.95 6.19 15.75
CA ARG A 69 0.97 5.42 16.99
C ARG A 69 -0.27 5.73 17.81
N LEU A 70 -0.84 4.71 18.46
CA LEU A 70 -1.89 4.93 19.45
C LEU A 70 -1.37 5.85 20.55
N PRO A 71 -2.14 6.90 20.92
CA PRO A 71 -1.80 7.69 22.08
C PRO A 71 -1.83 6.82 23.35
N PRO A 72 -0.98 7.12 24.35
CA PRO A 72 -0.94 6.34 25.59
C PRO A 72 -2.27 6.36 26.32
N GLU A 73 -2.77 5.18 26.69
CA GLU A 73 -4.04 5.08 27.44
C GLU A 73 -4.01 5.84 28.77
N ARG A 74 -2.86 5.85 29.45
CA ARG A 74 -2.69 6.50 30.75
C ARG A 74 -2.84 8.03 30.71
N THR A 75 -2.44 8.66 29.62
CA THR A 75 -2.40 10.13 29.48
C THR A 75 -3.42 10.68 28.50
N ALA A 76 -3.95 9.85 27.63
CA ALA A 76 -4.87 10.24 26.56
C ALA A 76 -5.96 9.17 26.33
N ALA A 77 -6.59 8.71 27.41
CA ALA A 77 -7.54 7.59 27.40
C ALA A 77 -8.67 7.78 26.38
N GLN A 78 -9.21 8.98 26.24
CA GLN A 78 -10.30 9.27 25.32
C GLN A 78 -9.86 9.17 23.85
N ARG A 79 -8.71 9.75 23.51
CA ARG A 79 -8.15 9.65 22.15
C ARG A 79 -7.77 8.21 21.82
N HIS A 80 -7.18 7.48 22.76
CA HIS A 80 -6.87 6.07 22.62
C HIS A 80 -8.13 5.25 22.32
N ALA A 81 -9.19 5.43 23.10
CA ALA A 81 -10.45 4.71 22.91
C ALA A 81 -11.11 5.05 21.57
N GLN A 82 -11.09 6.31 21.15
CA GLN A 82 -11.61 6.71 19.83
C GLN A 82 -10.81 6.11 18.69
N ALA A 83 -9.49 6.14 18.76
CA ALA A 83 -8.63 5.50 17.75
C ALA A 83 -8.94 4.00 17.64
N MET A 84 -9.06 3.29 18.74
CA MET A 84 -9.40 1.87 18.74
C MET A 84 -10.79 1.60 18.13
N ARG A 85 -11.78 2.41 18.42
CA ARG A 85 -13.11 2.29 17.81
C ARG A 85 -13.06 2.47 16.30
N ILE A 86 -12.27 3.40 15.81
CA ILE A 86 -12.11 3.63 14.38
C ILE A 86 -11.41 2.42 13.72
N VAL A 87 -10.36 1.89 14.35
CA VAL A 87 -9.67 0.68 13.87
C VAL A 87 -10.64 -0.51 13.80
N ASP A 88 -11.42 -0.73 14.85
CA ASP A 88 -12.39 -1.83 14.89
C ASP A 88 -13.48 -1.66 13.82
N ALA A 89 -14.00 -0.43 13.64
CA ALA A 89 -14.98 -0.14 12.61
C ALA A 89 -14.42 -0.32 11.19
N ALA A 90 -13.18 0.09 10.95
CA ALA A 90 -12.50 -0.11 9.68
C ALA A 90 -12.30 -1.60 9.37
N GLN A 91 -11.91 -2.39 10.36
CA GLN A 91 -11.78 -3.84 10.22
C GLN A 91 -13.14 -4.51 9.93
N ALA A 92 -14.20 -4.08 10.59
CA ALA A 92 -15.56 -4.56 10.34
C ALA A 92 -16.03 -4.23 8.91
N ASP A 93 -15.56 -3.12 8.34
CA ASP A 93 -15.79 -2.71 6.94
C ASP A 93 -14.83 -3.40 5.93
N GLY A 94 -14.04 -4.34 6.38
CA GLY A 94 -13.11 -5.10 5.54
C GLY A 94 -11.78 -4.43 5.27
N MET A 95 -11.49 -3.28 5.90
CA MET A 95 -10.21 -2.62 5.75
C MET A 95 -9.12 -3.34 6.53
N ARG A 96 -7.94 -3.40 5.96
CA ARG A 96 -6.79 -4.06 6.57
C ARG A 96 -5.92 -3.08 7.34
N ILE A 97 -6.50 -2.52 8.39
CA ILE A 97 -5.81 -1.66 9.35
C ILE A 97 -5.56 -2.49 10.60
N ARG A 98 -4.31 -2.57 11.04
CA ARG A 98 -3.90 -3.41 12.16
C ARG A 98 -3.00 -2.66 13.12
N LEU A 99 -3.13 -3.03 14.38
CA LEU A 99 -2.21 -2.62 15.43
C LEU A 99 -1.01 -3.57 15.44
N ARG A 100 0.18 -3.00 15.39
CA ARG A 100 1.44 -3.73 15.55
C ARG A 100 2.05 -3.49 16.93
N HIS A 101 3.09 -4.29 17.24
CA HIS A 101 3.87 -4.12 18.46
C HIS A 101 4.36 -2.68 18.61
N GLY A 102 4.32 -2.17 19.84
CA GLY A 102 4.67 -0.76 20.14
C GLY A 102 3.56 0.26 19.86
N GLY A 103 2.33 -0.20 19.62
CA GLY A 103 1.17 0.67 19.42
C GLY A 103 1.11 1.32 18.03
N VAL A 104 1.88 0.85 17.06
CA VAL A 104 1.88 1.38 15.70
C VAL A 104 0.68 0.84 14.93
N VAL A 105 -0.12 1.74 14.38
CA VAL A 105 -1.24 1.41 13.51
C VAL A 105 -0.78 1.42 12.06
N VAL A 106 -1.01 0.33 11.35
CA VAL A 106 -0.53 0.13 9.97
C VAL A 106 -1.68 -0.30 9.08
N PHE A 107 -1.80 0.36 7.94
CA PHE A 107 -2.56 -0.17 6.81
C PHE A 107 -1.67 -1.14 6.03
N SER A 108 -2.16 -2.33 5.73
CA SER A 108 -1.44 -3.32 4.92
C SER A 108 -2.43 -4.14 4.11
N HIS A 109 -2.20 -4.25 2.82
CA HIS A 109 -3.07 -5.00 1.91
C HIS A 109 -2.24 -5.84 0.94
N LYS A 110 -2.69 -7.07 0.69
CA LYS A 110 -2.15 -7.95 -0.35
C LYS A 110 -3.15 -8.16 -1.45
N ARG A 111 -2.67 -8.11 -2.68
CA ARG A 111 -3.44 -8.47 -3.86
C ARG A 111 -2.66 -9.51 -4.68
N TYR A 112 -3.41 -10.28 -5.44
CA TYR A 112 -2.87 -11.34 -6.29
C TYR A 112 -3.34 -11.11 -7.72
N PRO A 113 -2.76 -10.11 -8.42
CA PRO A 113 -3.12 -9.87 -9.81
C PRO A 113 -2.72 -11.05 -10.68
N PRO A 114 -3.50 -11.37 -11.73
CA PRO A 114 -3.13 -12.43 -12.66
C PRO A 114 -1.86 -12.05 -13.41
N ALA A 115 -0.89 -12.95 -13.43
CA ALA A 115 0.33 -12.77 -14.20
C ALA A 115 0.08 -13.06 -15.70
N PRO A 116 0.77 -12.37 -16.63
CA PRO A 116 1.72 -11.29 -16.43
C PRO A 116 1.01 -9.95 -16.08
N VAL A 117 1.66 -9.13 -15.25
CA VAL A 117 1.07 -7.87 -14.78
C VAL A 117 1.65 -6.70 -15.56
N SER A 118 0.78 -5.92 -16.22
CA SER A 118 1.15 -4.67 -16.86
C SER A 118 1.27 -3.53 -15.84
N ALA A 119 1.97 -2.46 -16.22
CA ALA A 119 2.05 -1.25 -15.39
C ALA A 119 0.66 -0.66 -15.11
N GLN A 120 -0.23 -0.64 -16.10
CA GLN A 120 -1.62 -0.18 -15.93
C GLN A 120 -2.38 -1.05 -14.93
N ARG A 121 -2.21 -2.37 -14.99
CA ARG A 121 -2.84 -3.29 -14.07
C ARG A 121 -2.33 -3.08 -12.65
N LEU A 122 -1.03 -2.89 -12.49
CA LEU A 122 -0.41 -2.62 -11.20
C LEU A 122 -0.98 -1.35 -10.56
N VAL A 123 -1.08 -0.27 -11.33
CA VAL A 123 -1.66 1.00 -10.87
C VAL A 123 -3.15 0.82 -10.52
N ALA A 124 -3.90 0.09 -11.32
CA ALA A 124 -5.31 -0.20 -11.05
C ALA A 124 -5.49 -1.00 -9.75
N ASP A 125 -4.66 -2.00 -9.52
CA ASP A 125 -4.70 -2.79 -8.29
C ASP A 125 -4.28 -2.00 -7.06
N LEU A 126 -3.28 -1.13 -7.17
CA LEU A 126 -2.89 -0.20 -6.11
C LEU A 126 -4.03 0.77 -5.77
N THR A 127 -4.65 1.34 -6.77
CA THR A 127 -5.79 2.24 -6.61
C THR A 127 -6.95 1.54 -5.91
N THR A 128 -7.30 0.35 -6.34
CA THR A 128 -8.35 -0.47 -5.74
C THR A 128 -8.05 -0.85 -4.29
N ALA A 129 -6.79 -1.07 -3.96
CA ALA A 129 -6.36 -1.40 -2.60
C ALA A 129 -6.41 -0.19 -1.66
N VAL A 130 -6.01 0.98 -2.14
CA VAL A 130 -5.73 2.15 -1.30
C VAL A 130 -6.92 3.09 -1.19
N LEU A 131 -7.64 3.38 -2.27
CA LEU A 131 -8.73 4.35 -2.26
C LEU A 131 -9.83 4.06 -1.23
N PRO A 132 -10.31 2.83 -1.05
CA PRO A 132 -11.33 2.54 -0.05
C PRO A 132 -10.85 2.77 1.39
N ALA A 133 -9.54 2.68 1.63
CA ALA A 133 -8.95 2.90 2.95
C ALA A 133 -8.73 4.38 3.27
N MET A 134 -8.68 5.26 2.27
CA MET A 134 -8.35 6.68 2.47
C MET A 134 -9.27 7.42 3.45
N PRO A 135 -10.61 7.24 3.44
CA PRO A 135 -11.46 7.88 4.44
C PRO A 135 -11.14 7.43 5.87
N TRP A 136 -10.83 6.15 6.08
CA TRP A 136 -10.44 5.61 7.37
C TRP A 136 -9.10 6.14 7.84
N ILE A 137 -8.13 6.23 6.91
CA ILE A 137 -6.80 6.80 7.18
C ILE A 137 -6.92 8.28 7.57
N ALA A 138 -7.73 9.04 6.85
CA ALA A 138 -7.97 10.44 7.16
C ALA A 138 -8.62 10.63 8.53
N LEU A 139 -9.58 9.79 8.88
CA LEU A 139 -10.26 9.84 10.18
C LEU A 139 -9.30 9.49 11.33
N LEU A 140 -8.45 8.47 11.16
CA LEU A 140 -7.46 8.07 12.15
C LEU A 140 -6.38 9.12 12.38
N GLN A 141 -6.08 9.93 11.39
CA GLN A 141 -5.03 10.95 11.47
C GLN A 141 -5.23 11.93 12.66
N ASP A 142 -6.48 12.23 12.99
CA ASP A 142 -6.80 13.15 14.08
C ASP A 142 -6.62 12.54 15.48
N TYR A 143 -6.55 11.22 15.56
CA TYR A 143 -6.50 10.48 16.83
C TYR A 143 -5.19 9.77 17.11
N LEU A 144 -4.33 9.64 16.12
CA LEU A 144 -3.02 9.00 16.26
C LEU A 144 -1.93 10.03 16.48
N ASP A 145 -0.93 9.67 17.26
CA ASP A 145 0.30 10.42 17.35
C ASP A 145 1.16 10.20 16.10
N PRO A 146 1.96 11.18 15.64
CA PRO A 146 2.81 10.99 14.48
C PRO A 146 3.74 9.79 14.63
N SER A 147 3.90 9.01 13.56
CA SER A 147 4.89 7.95 13.53
C SER A 147 6.29 8.55 13.46
N PRO A 148 7.28 8.02 14.20
CA PRO A 148 8.66 8.47 14.10
C PRO A 148 9.36 8.08 12.79
N TYR A 149 8.67 7.42 11.86
CA TYR A 149 9.21 6.95 10.57
C TYR A 149 8.46 7.51 9.38
#